data_5a2116dd1193377142ef5942816ef803
#
_entry.id   5a2116dd1193377142ef5942816ef803
#
_cell.length_a   1.000
_cell.length_b   1.000
_cell.length_c   1.000
_cell.angle_alpha   90.00
_cell.angle_beta   90.00
_cell.angle_gamma   90.00
#
_symmetry.space_group_name_H-M   'P 1'
#
loop_
_entity.id
_entity.type
_entity.pdbx_description
1 polymer ?
#
loop_
_entity_poly.entity_id
_entity_poly.type
_entity_poly.pdbx_seq_one_letter_code
_entity_poly.pdbx_strand_id
1 'polypeptide(L)' 'MSKKEKREQKIRENVKNVSLEDFEWLINQYGYIKMGGSHSVAVIKNTSYAYPRKNPMGQPYVKRLIEIIDNR' A
#
# COMPACT_ATOMS: atom_id res chain seq x y z
N MET A 1 11.73 -0.23 18.49
CA MET A 1 10.88 -0.24 17.28
C MET A 1 10.91 -1.62 16.64
N SER A 2 9.75 -2.18 16.31
CA SER A 2 9.68 -3.50 15.68
C SER A 2 10.11 -3.44 14.22
N LYS A 3 10.41 -4.61 13.63
CA LYS A 3 10.75 -4.69 12.21
C LYS A 3 9.61 -4.20 11.33
N LYS A 4 8.36 -4.46 11.73
CA LYS A 4 7.18 -4.00 11.00
C LYS A 4 7.09 -2.47 11.01
N GLU A 5 7.31 -1.85 12.16
CA GLU A 5 7.25 -0.40 12.28
C GLU A 5 8.35 0.27 11.45
N LYS A 6 9.55 -0.30 11.46
CA LYS A 6 10.67 0.22 10.67
C LYS A 6 10.38 0.14 9.18
N ARG A 7 9.80 -0.99 8.73
CA ARG A 7 9.47 -1.17 7.31
C ARG A 7 8.39 -0.19 6.88
N GLU A 8 7.36 -0.02 7.68
CA GLU A 8 6.29 0.93 7.38
C GLU A 8 6.83 2.37 7.34
N GLN A 9 7.67 2.72 8.32
CA GLN A 9 8.27 4.05 8.37
C GLN A 9 9.10 4.33 7.12
N LYS A 10 9.88 3.35 6.68
CA LYS A 10 10.69 3.47 5.49
C LYS A 10 9.84 3.74 4.24
N ILE A 11 8.70 3.06 4.14
CA ILE A 11 7.77 3.27 3.03
C ILE A 11 7.22 4.69 3.08
N ARG A 12 6.83 5.17 4.26
CA ARG A 12 6.28 6.53 4.42
C ARG A 12 7.30 7.61 4.10
N GLU A 13 8.57 7.36 4.36
CA GLU A 13 9.63 8.33 4.12
C GLU A 13 10.09 8.35 2.66
N ASN A 14 9.83 7.30 1.90
CA ASN A 14 10.30 7.14 0.51
C ASN A 14 9.17 6.84 -0.45
N VAL A 15 8.10 7.64 -0.42
CA VAL A 15 6.90 7.40 -1.24
C VAL A 15 7.17 7.39 -2.74
N LYS A 16 8.29 7.97 -3.18
CA LYS A 16 8.67 8.00 -4.59
C LYS A 16 9.30 6.71 -5.08
N ASN A 17 9.71 5.85 -4.17
CA ASN A 17 10.47 4.64 -4.52
C ASN A 17 10.03 3.45 -3.68
N VAL A 18 8.75 3.09 -3.84
CA VAL A 18 8.17 1.96 -3.11
C VAL A 18 7.96 0.81 -4.09
N SER A 19 8.51 -0.36 -3.77
CA SER A 19 8.31 -1.54 -4.60
C SER A 19 6.88 -2.05 -4.49
N LEU A 20 6.43 -2.80 -5.50
CA LEU A 20 5.12 -3.44 -5.44
C LEU A 20 5.02 -4.35 -4.22
N GLU A 21 6.09 -5.06 -3.90
CA GLU A 21 6.13 -5.95 -2.74
C GLU A 21 5.88 -5.18 -1.44
N ASP A 22 6.55 -4.04 -1.25
CA ASP A 22 6.36 -3.21 -0.07
C ASP A 22 4.96 -2.61 -0.02
N PHE A 23 4.45 -2.18 -1.15
CA PHE A 23 3.11 -1.63 -1.26
C PHE A 23 2.06 -2.66 -0.82
N GLU A 24 2.15 -3.87 -1.34
CA GLU A 24 1.21 -4.94 -1.00
C GLU A 24 1.41 -5.44 0.44
N TRP A 25 2.65 -5.45 0.91
CA TRP A 25 2.92 -5.77 2.31
C TRP A 25 2.19 -4.79 3.23
N LEU A 26 2.25 -3.50 2.91
CA LEU A 26 1.59 -2.47 3.72
C LEU A 26 0.07 -2.65 3.75
N ILE A 27 -0.52 -2.97 2.61
CA ILE A 27 -1.95 -3.25 2.54
C ILE A 27 -2.32 -4.39 3.50
N ASN A 28 -1.53 -5.45 3.51
CA ASN A 28 -1.79 -6.63 4.32
C ASN A 28 -1.63 -6.40 5.82
N GLN A 29 -1.00 -5.30 6.23
CA GLN A 29 -0.93 -4.94 7.65
C GLN A 29 -2.24 -4.34 8.16
N TYR A 30 -3.07 -3.81 7.28
CA TYR A 30 -4.28 -3.08 7.65
C TYR A 30 -5.56 -3.65 7.03
N GLY A 31 -5.42 -4.54 6.06
CA GLY A 31 -6.55 -5.10 5.35
C GLY A 31 -6.13 -6.30 4.52
N TYR A 32 -6.69 -6.42 3.33
CA TYR A 32 -6.36 -7.54 2.44
C TYR A 32 -6.44 -7.09 0.98
N ILE A 33 -5.99 -7.96 0.09
CA ILE A 33 -5.94 -7.69 -1.35
C ILE A 33 -6.87 -8.67 -2.07
N LYS A 34 -7.72 -8.13 -2.93
CA LYS A 34 -8.50 -8.93 -3.88
C LYS A 34 -7.79 -8.89 -5.21
N MET A 35 -7.43 -10.05 -5.71
CA MET A 35 -6.77 -10.16 -7.00
C MET A 35 -7.81 -10.10 -8.12
N GLY A 36 -7.49 -9.39 -9.17
CA GLY A 36 -8.36 -9.30 -10.35
C GLY A 36 -7.54 -8.82 -11.53
N GLY A 37 -7.83 -9.25 -12.72
CA GLY A 37 -7.25 -8.84 -13.99
C GLY A 37 -5.92 -8.10 -13.95
N SER A 38 -5.88 -6.95 -14.61
CA SER A 38 -4.68 -6.09 -14.66
C SER A 38 -4.53 -5.22 -13.42
N HIS A 39 -5.58 -5.12 -12.61
CA HIS A 39 -5.60 -4.32 -11.38
C HIS A 39 -5.97 -5.22 -10.21
N SER A 40 -5.40 -4.93 -9.06
CA SER A 40 -5.78 -5.55 -7.80
C SER A 40 -6.51 -4.51 -6.96
N VAL A 41 -7.24 -4.95 -5.95
CA VAL A 41 -8.02 -4.06 -5.09
C VAL A 41 -7.56 -4.23 -3.65
N ALA A 42 -7.12 -3.13 -3.04
CA ALA A 42 -6.81 -3.09 -1.62
C ALA A 42 -8.10 -2.82 -0.85
N VAL A 43 -8.38 -3.65 0.14
CA VAL A 43 -9.56 -3.46 0.98
C VAL A 43 -9.08 -3.18 2.40
N ILE A 44 -9.32 -1.96 2.88
CA ILE A 44 -8.94 -1.52 4.22
C ILE A 44 -10.19 -0.97 4.88
N LYS A 45 -10.68 -1.67 5.90
CA LYS A 45 -11.97 -1.38 6.54
C LYS A 45 -13.07 -1.30 5.48
N ASN A 46 -13.70 -0.13 5.34
CA ASN A 46 -14.81 0.08 4.42
C ASN A 46 -14.37 0.71 3.10
N THR A 47 -13.08 0.79 2.87
CA THR A 47 -12.53 1.44 1.67
C THR A 47 -11.93 0.39 0.74
N SER A 48 -12.34 0.44 -0.53
CA SER A 48 -11.75 -0.38 -1.59
C SER A 48 -10.99 0.54 -2.53
N TYR A 49 -9.74 0.18 -2.83
CA TYR A 49 -8.86 0.99 -3.65
C TYR A 49 -8.20 0.13 -4.74
N ALA A 50 -8.59 0.37 -5.98
CA ALA A 50 -8.00 -0.34 -7.12
C ALA A 50 -6.65 0.29 -7.48
N TYR A 51 -5.67 -0.55 -7.73
CA TYR A 51 -4.33 -0.08 -8.13
C TYR A 51 -3.75 -0.99 -9.20
N PRO A 52 -2.94 -0.43 -10.12
CA PRO A 52 -2.23 -1.25 -11.10
C PRO A 52 -1.03 -1.90 -10.42
N ARG A 53 -0.72 -3.14 -10.79
CA ARG A 53 0.44 -3.83 -10.23
C ARG A 53 1.69 -3.43 -11.03
N LYS A 54 2.35 -2.40 -10.55
CA LYS A 54 3.58 -1.86 -11.14
C LYS A 54 4.73 -1.97 -10.16
N ASN A 55 5.93 -2.03 -10.67
CA ASN A 55 7.13 -2.02 -9.84
C ASN A 55 8.17 -1.09 -10.47
N PRO A 56 8.53 0.03 -9.82
CA PRO A 56 8.00 0.50 -8.54
C PRO A 56 6.59 1.09 -8.67
N MET A 57 5.91 1.20 -7.54
CA MET A 57 4.60 1.84 -7.49
C MET A 57 4.76 3.35 -7.65
N GLY A 58 3.83 3.98 -8.36
CA GLY A 58 3.85 5.42 -8.52
C GLY A 58 3.56 6.14 -7.21
N GLN A 59 4.19 7.30 -7.03
CA GLN A 59 4.02 8.11 -5.83
C GLN A 59 2.55 8.41 -5.49
N PRO A 60 1.68 8.77 -6.45
CA PRO A 60 0.27 9.04 -6.14
C PRO A 60 -0.45 7.86 -5.50
N TYR A 61 -0.13 6.65 -5.94
CA TYR A 61 -0.74 5.45 -5.38
C TYR A 61 -0.29 5.20 -3.96
N VAL A 62 1.00 5.40 -3.68
CA VAL A 62 1.55 5.22 -2.34
C VAL A 62 0.97 6.24 -1.38
N LYS A 63 0.89 7.50 -1.79
CA LYS A 63 0.31 8.56 -0.96
C LYS A 63 -1.16 8.29 -0.67
N ARG A 64 -1.91 7.83 -1.66
CA ARG A 64 -3.32 7.52 -1.47
C ARG A 64 -3.51 6.36 -0.49
N LEU A 65 -2.69 5.33 -0.60
CA LEU A 65 -2.73 4.20 0.33
C LEU A 65 -2.49 4.67 1.76
N ILE A 66 -1.47 5.48 1.97
CA ILE A 66 -1.14 6.01 3.29
C ILE A 66 -2.31 6.84 3.84
N GLU A 67 -2.91 7.66 3.00
CA GLU A 67 -4.06 8.46 3.39
C GLU A 67 -5.23 7.59 3.83
N ILE A 68 -5.52 6.52 3.10
CA ILE A 68 -6.58 5.57 3.45
C ILE A 68 -6.29 4.92 4.80
N ILE A 69 -5.05 4.51 5.03
CA ILE A 69 -4.64 3.89 6.28
C ILE A 69 -4.81 4.86 7.45
N ASP A 70 -4.39 6.10 7.27
CA ASP A 70 -4.42 7.10 8.34
C ASP A 70 -5.83 7.59 8.65
N ASN A 71 -6.74 7.45 7.71
CA ASN A 71 -8.13 7.90 7.88
C ASN A 71 -9.13 6.76 8.10
N ARG A 72 -8.66 5.56 8.36
CA ARG A 72 -9.54 4.42 8.62
C ARG A 72 -10.23 4.47 9.97
#